data_f3c4f27911d694ed4b5b2734bbcb1fbb
#
_entry.id   f3c4f27911d694ed4b5b2734bbcb1fbb
#
_cell.length_a   1.000
_cell.length_b   1.000
_cell.length_c   1.000
_cell.angle_alpha   90.00
_cell.angle_beta   90.00
_cell.angle_gamma   90.00
#
_symmetry.space_group_name_H-M   'P 1'
#
loop_
_entity.id
_entity.type
_entity.pdbx_description
1 polymer ?
#
loop_
_entity_poly.entity_id
_entity_poly.type
_entity_poly.pdbx_seq_one_letter_code
_entity_poly.pdbx_strand_id
1 'polypeptide(L)'
;MIDSILAKFDGAFAKNTIRAYRSDFIQYQAWCSHNNIHSIPATADGMAQYVDYLSTIRKSATIRRRINSLGTILKLSKHYDPTNQPEVILAIKRMHRKIGRAQQQATPLTKPLLNQLLSNCDNSARGLRNEALLRLGYETMRRRSELCDFKFEDICQAPSGKPAIRLNFSKTDQFGAGKILPISQELFDLLDKWKCIVSDESYILRSISRHGYIGKNLNPASISTLLKALQKDL
;
A
#
# COMPACT_ATOMS: atom_id res chain seq x y z
N MET A 1 -2.25 -19.08 -19.29
CA MET A 1 -3.10 -18.04 -19.92
C MET A 1 -2.95 -16.69 -19.24
N ILE A 2 -3.31 -16.52 -17.94
CA ILE A 2 -3.22 -15.19 -17.30
C ILE A 2 -1.79 -14.62 -17.28
N ASP A 3 -0.78 -15.44 -17.09
CA ASP A 3 0.61 -15.00 -17.04
C ASP A 3 1.11 -14.43 -18.37
N SER A 4 0.70 -15.03 -19.49
CA SER A 4 1.03 -14.51 -20.83
C SER A 4 0.32 -13.19 -21.14
N ILE A 5 -0.87 -12.96 -20.58
CA ILE A 5 -1.58 -11.68 -20.67
C ILE A 5 -0.86 -10.62 -19.82
N LEU A 6 -0.54 -10.95 -18.57
CA LEU A 6 0.07 -9.99 -17.65
C LEU A 6 1.53 -9.67 -17.98
N ALA A 7 2.25 -10.56 -18.67
CA ALA A 7 3.59 -10.27 -19.18
C ALA A 7 3.61 -9.04 -20.12
N LYS A 8 2.51 -8.81 -20.86
CA LYS A 8 2.36 -7.64 -21.73
C LYS A 8 2.17 -6.31 -20.96
N PHE A 9 1.87 -6.39 -19.65
CA PHE A 9 1.64 -5.23 -18.79
C PHE A 9 2.92 -4.82 -18.04
N ASP A 10 3.98 -5.61 -18.14
CA ASP A 10 5.25 -5.30 -17.51
C ASP A 10 5.83 -3.99 -18.06
N GLY A 11 6.37 -3.15 -17.18
CA GLY A 11 6.82 -1.81 -17.52
C GLY A 11 5.71 -0.76 -17.70
N ALA A 12 4.47 -1.17 -18.10
CA ALA A 12 3.34 -0.24 -18.25
C ALA A 12 2.55 -0.06 -16.93
N PHE A 13 2.57 -1.05 -16.06
CA PHE A 13 1.87 -1.01 -14.77
C PHE A 13 2.83 -1.30 -13.61
N ALA A 14 2.57 -0.68 -12.46
CA ALA A 14 3.32 -0.97 -11.25
C ALA A 14 3.20 -2.45 -10.83
N LYS A 15 4.27 -3.05 -10.33
CA LYS A 15 4.33 -4.47 -9.90
C LYS A 15 3.18 -4.89 -8.98
N ASN A 16 2.77 -4.00 -8.06
CA ASN A 16 1.65 -4.26 -7.16
C ASN A 16 0.29 -4.28 -7.88
N THR A 17 0.13 -3.48 -8.95
CA THR A 17 -1.06 -3.50 -9.79
C THR A 17 -1.16 -4.82 -10.56
N ILE A 18 -0.06 -5.27 -11.16
CA ILE A 18 0.01 -6.57 -11.86
C ILE A 18 -0.29 -7.72 -10.89
N ARG A 19 0.27 -7.68 -9.66
CA ARG A 19 -0.04 -8.67 -8.61
C ARG A 19 -1.52 -8.69 -8.24
N ALA A 20 -2.15 -7.52 -8.12
CA ALA A 20 -3.57 -7.43 -7.83
C ALA A 20 -4.42 -7.97 -8.98
N TYR A 21 -4.09 -7.63 -10.21
CA TYR A 21 -4.76 -8.14 -11.41
C TYR A 21 -4.69 -9.66 -11.48
N ARG A 22 -3.50 -10.24 -11.28
CA ARG A 22 -3.30 -11.69 -11.22
C ARG A 22 -4.21 -12.35 -10.18
N SER A 23 -4.19 -11.84 -8.96
CA SER A 23 -5.01 -12.37 -7.86
C SER A 23 -6.50 -12.29 -8.16
N ASP A 24 -6.96 -11.16 -8.71
CA ASP A 24 -8.37 -10.95 -9.03
C ASP A 24 -8.85 -11.87 -10.15
N PHE A 25 -8.04 -12.05 -11.19
CA PHE A 25 -8.39 -12.93 -12.30
C PHE A 25 -8.41 -14.41 -11.90
N ILE A 26 -7.41 -14.87 -11.13
CA ILE A 26 -7.37 -16.26 -10.63
C ILE A 26 -8.62 -16.56 -9.79
N GLN A 27 -9.04 -15.63 -8.92
CA GLN A 27 -10.23 -15.82 -8.10
C GLN A 27 -11.52 -15.81 -8.94
N TYR A 28 -11.60 -14.98 -9.98
CA TYR A 28 -12.71 -14.99 -10.94
C TYR A 28 -12.75 -16.30 -11.71
N GLN A 29 -11.63 -16.76 -12.23
CA GLN A 29 -11.51 -18.01 -12.97
C GLN A 29 -11.92 -19.22 -12.11
N ALA A 30 -11.47 -19.28 -10.87
CA ALA A 30 -11.84 -20.34 -9.93
C ALA A 30 -13.36 -20.34 -9.64
N TRP A 31 -13.95 -19.15 -9.47
CA TRP A 31 -15.40 -19.04 -9.28
C TRP A 31 -16.16 -19.46 -10.54
N CYS A 32 -15.73 -19.04 -11.72
CA CYS A 32 -16.33 -19.44 -12.99
C CYS A 32 -16.32 -20.98 -13.17
N SER A 33 -15.17 -21.59 -12.90
CA SER A 33 -15.02 -23.06 -12.99
C SER A 33 -15.96 -23.78 -12.03
N HIS A 34 -16.13 -23.27 -10.81
CA HIS A 34 -17.05 -23.86 -9.82
C HIS A 34 -18.53 -23.75 -10.23
N ASN A 35 -18.88 -22.73 -11.00
CA ASN A 35 -20.26 -22.47 -11.43
C ASN A 35 -20.52 -22.92 -12.90
N ASN A 36 -19.59 -23.64 -13.53
CA ASN A 36 -19.68 -24.08 -14.93
C ASN A 36 -19.88 -22.90 -15.91
N ILE A 37 -19.23 -21.77 -15.64
CA ILE A 37 -19.25 -20.55 -16.47
C ILE A 37 -17.86 -20.36 -17.09
N HIS A 38 -17.82 -19.93 -18.34
CA HIS A 38 -16.55 -19.56 -18.97
C HIS A 38 -16.01 -18.24 -18.43
N SER A 39 -14.74 -18.24 -18.02
CA SER A 39 -14.08 -16.98 -17.59
C SER A 39 -13.67 -16.11 -18.79
N ILE A 40 -13.35 -16.75 -19.91
CA ILE A 40 -13.09 -16.14 -21.22
C ILE A 40 -13.70 -17.06 -22.30
N PRO A 41 -14.58 -16.54 -23.20
CA PRO A 41 -15.12 -15.19 -23.19
C PRO A 41 -16.03 -14.93 -21.97
N ALA A 42 -15.88 -13.74 -21.36
CA ALA A 42 -16.73 -13.33 -20.25
C ALA A 42 -18.08 -12.84 -20.75
N THR A 43 -19.17 -13.19 -20.05
CA THR A 43 -20.53 -12.72 -20.37
C THR A 43 -20.99 -11.69 -19.36
N ALA A 44 -21.95 -10.83 -19.74
CA ALA A 44 -22.55 -9.85 -18.85
C ALA A 44 -23.27 -10.52 -17.66
N ASP A 45 -24.03 -11.58 -17.93
CA ASP A 45 -24.74 -12.33 -16.89
C ASP A 45 -23.78 -13.02 -15.92
N GLY A 46 -22.73 -13.68 -16.43
CA GLY A 46 -21.71 -14.31 -15.60
C GLY A 46 -20.98 -13.29 -14.71
N MET A 47 -20.66 -12.12 -15.26
CA MET A 47 -20.03 -11.04 -14.48
C MET A 47 -20.98 -10.46 -13.43
N ALA A 48 -22.27 -10.30 -13.75
CA ALA A 48 -23.30 -9.85 -12.79
C ALA A 48 -23.48 -10.86 -11.65
N GLN A 49 -23.55 -12.16 -11.95
CA GLN A 49 -23.60 -13.23 -10.96
C GLN A 49 -22.37 -13.22 -10.04
N TYR A 50 -21.17 -12.96 -10.61
CA TYR A 50 -19.96 -12.85 -9.82
C TYR A 50 -20.01 -11.65 -8.85
N VAL A 51 -20.56 -10.48 -9.29
CA VAL A 51 -20.80 -9.34 -8.40
C VAL A 51 -21.74 -9.71 -7.27
N ASP A 52 -22.86 -10.38 -7.57
CA ASP A 52 -23.85 -10.81 -6.57
C ASP A 52 -23.23 -11.80 -5.56
N TYR A 53 -22.46 -12.78 -6.03
CA TYR A 53 -21.67 -13.68 -5.17
C TYR A 53 -20.68 -12.89 -4.28
N LEU A 54 -19.88 -12.01 -4.84
CA LEU A 54 -18.92 -11.22 -4.06
C LEU A 54 -19.61 -10.37 -2.99
N SER A 55 -20.85 -9.92 -3.23
CA SER A 55 -21.63 -9.11 -2.29
C SER A 55 -21.94 -9.83 -0.97
N THR A 56 -21.81 -11.15 -0.94
CA THR A 56 -22.02 -11.97 0.28
C THR A 56 -20.77 -12.10 1.13
N ILE A 57 -19.57 -11.89 0.54
CA ILE A 57 -18.29 -12.21 1.20
C ILE A 57 -17.27 -11.08 1.19
N ARG A 58 -17.53 -9.97 0.51
CA ARG A 58 -16.57 -8.86 0.34
C ARG A 58 -17.20 -7.48 0.55
N LYS A 59 -16.38 -6.50 0.93
CA LYS A 59 -16.78 -5.09 1.03
C LYS A 59 -16.92 -4.47 -0.37
N SER A 60 -17.82 -3.50 -0.52
CA SER A 60 -18.14 -2.85 -1.81
C SER A 60 -16.92 -2.28 -2.54
N ALA A 61 -15.97 -1.68 -1.83
CA ALA A 61 -14.73 -1.15 -2.43
C ALA A 61 -13.87 -2.27 -3.05
N THR A 62 -13.79 -3.44 -2.40
CA THR A 62 -13.06 -4.59 -2.94
C THR A 62 -13.73 -5.14 -4.19
N ILE A 63 -15.07 -5.21 -4.20
CA ILE A 63 -15.85 -5.69 -5.36
C ILE A 63 -15.61 -4.77 -6.54
N ARG A 64 -15.79 -3.45 -6.37
CA ARG A 64 -15.55 -2.47 -7.44
C ARG A 64 -14.14 -2.57 -8.01
N ARG A 65 -13.13 -2.65 -7.13
CA ARG A 65 -11.75 -2.80 -7.58
C ARG A 65 -11.55 -4.07 -8.42
N ARG A 66 -12.11 -5.21 -7.99
CA ARG A 66 -12.01 -6.47 -8.73
C ARG A 66 -12.67 -6.40 -10.11
N ILE A 67 -13.88 -5.87 -10.19
CA ILE A 67 -14.58 -5.71 -11.47
C ILE A 67 -13.79 -4.80 -12.41
N ASN A 68 -13.27 -3.68 -11.91
CA ASN A 68 -12.40 -2.81 -12.70
C ASN A 68 -11.10 -3.51 -13.16
N SER A 69 -10.49 -4.35 -12.30
CA SER A 69 -9.32 -5.15 -12.66
C SER A 69 -9.65 -6.11 -13.81
N LEU A 70 -10.78 -6.82 -13.73
CA LEU A 70 -11.22 -7.77 -14.75
C LEU A 70 -11.50 -7.06 -16.08
N GLY A 71 -12.23 -5.94 -16.05
CA GLY A 71 -12.48 -5.14 -17.26
C GLY A 71 -11.18 -4.68 -17.92
N THR A 72 -10.21 -4.19 -17.12
CA THR A 72 -8.90 -3.79 -17.64
C THR A 72 -8.17 -4.96 -18.30
N ILE A 73 -8.16 -6.13 -17.64
CA ILE A 73 -7.50 -7.34 -18.17
C ILE A 73 -8.15 -7.75 -19.48
N LEU A 74 -9.47 -7.87 -19.53
CA LEU A 74 -10.22 -8.28 -20.71
C LEU A 74 -9.97 -7.31 -21.87
N LYS A 75 -10.13 -6.00 -21.64
CA LYS A 75 -9.94 -4.96 -22.64
C LYS A 75 -8.52 -4.97 -23.21
N LEU A 76 -7.48 -4.99 -22.37
CA LEU A 76 -6.09 -4.95 -22.84
C LEU A 76 -5.63 -6.27 -23.47
N SER A 77 -6.30 -7.37 -23.16
CA SER A 77 -6.06 -8.67 -23.83
C SER A 77 -6.91 -8.88 -25.08
N LYS A 78 -7.62 -7.84 -25.53
CA LYS A 78 -8.51 -7.86 -26.72
C LYS A 78 -9.67 -8.86 -26.62
N HIS A 79 -10.12 -9.14 -25.39
CA HIS A 79 -11.34 -9.87 -25.12
C HIS A 79 -12.51 -8.90 -24.88
N TYR A 80 -13.72 -9.39 -25.10
CA TYR A 80 -14.91 -8.64 -24.78
C TYR A 80 -14.98 -8.28 -23.28
N ASP A 81 -15.20 -7.00 -22.98
CA ASP A 81 -15.33 -6.47 -21.62
C ASP A 81 -16.81 -6.20 -21.29
N PRO A 82 -17.46 -7.06 -20.49
CA PRO A 82 -18.86 -6.90 -20.13
C PRO A 82 -19.09 -5.93 -18.96
N THR A 83 -18.07 -5.34 -18.35
CA THR A 83 -18.20 -4.60 -17.08
C THR A 83 -19.08 -3.35 -17.18
N ASN A 84 -19.29 -2.81 -18.38
CA ASN A 84 -20.14 -1.66 -18.63
C ASN A 84 -21.54 -2.05 -19.15
N GLN A 85 -21.90 -3.33 -19.20
CA GLN A 85 -23.21 -3.77 -19.65
C GLN A 85 -24.29 -3.52 -18.56
N PRO A 86 -25.55 -3.30 -18.95
CA PRO A 86 -26.64 -2.99 -18.02
C PRO A 86 -26.78 -3.99 -16.87
N GLU A 87 -26.60 -5.27 -17.14
CA GLU A 87 -26.69 -6.36 -16.17
C GLU A 87 -25.68 -6.17 -15.03
N VAL A 88 -24.41 -5.88 -15.39
CA VAL A 88 -23.32 -5.66 -14.44
C VAL A 88 -23.52 -4.35 -13.67
N ILE A 89 -23.93 -3.27 -14.36
CA ILE A 89 -24.23 -1.99 -13.73
C ILE A 89 -25.36 -2.15 -12.70
N LEU A 90 -26.42 -2.90 -13.04
CA LEU A 90 -27.52 -3.17 -12.13
C LEU A 90 -27.09 -4.04 -10.94
N ALA A 91 -26.25 -5.05 -11.17
CA ALA A 91 -25.67 -5.86 -10.08
C ALA A 91 -24.84 -5.00 -9.12
N ILE A 92 -24.01 -4.10 -9.63
CA ILE A 92 -23.24 -3.15 -8.81
C ILE A 92 -24.17 -2.20 -8.03
N LYS A 93 -25.25 -1.72 -8.62
CA LYS A 93 -26.23 -0.89 -7.91
C LYS A 93 -26.94 -1.67 -6.80
N ARG A 94 -27.36 -2.94 -7.05
CA ARG A 94 -27.92 -3.83 -6.04
C ARG A 94 -26.93 -4.04 -4.89
N MET A 95 -25.68 -4.39 -5.22
CA MET A 95 -24.60 -4.55 -4.24
C MET A 95 -24.45 -3.31 -3.35
N HIS A 96 -24.44 -2.10 -3.94
CA HIS A 96 -24.33 -0.87 -3.14
C HIS A 96 -25.52 -0.61 -2.22
N ARG A 97 -26.74 -0.98 -2.65
CA ARG A 97 -27.93 -0.89 -1.79
C ARG A 97 -27.88 -1.89 -0.64
N LYS A 98 -27.35 -3.11 -0.90
CA LYS A 98 -27.27 -4.18 0.08
C LYS A 98 -26.19 -3.96 1.15
N ILE A 99 -24.98 -3.58 0.76
CA ILE A 99 -23.81 -3.52 1.67
C ILE A 99 -23.24 -2.11 1.85
N GLY A 100 -23.82 -1.10 1.23
CA GLY A 100 -23.41 0.30 1.34
C GLY A 100 -22.12 0.62 0.57
N ARG A 101 -21.74 1.90 0.60
CA ARG A 101 -20.49 2.43 0.02
C ARG A 101 -19.50 2.91 1.08
N ALA A 102 -19.99 3.17 2.29
CA ALA A 102 -19.17 3.73 3.34
C ALA A 102 -18.02 2.77 3.70
N GLN A 103 -16.84 3.34 3.82
CA GLN A 103 -15.66 2.64 4.32
C GLN A 103 -15.39 3.10 5.73
N GLN A 104 -15.07 2.18 6.61
CA GLN A 104 -14.58 2.53 7.93
C GLN A 104 -13.21 3.20 7.77
N GLN A 105 -13.12 4.45 8.18
CA GLN A 105 -11.86 5.18 8.21
C GLN A 105 -10.98 4.66 9.35
N ALA A 106 -9.67 4.65 9.11
CA ALA A 106 -8.71 4.38 10.17
C ALA A 106 -8.69 5.55 11.16
N THR A 107 -8.43 5.26 12.43
CA THR A 107 -8.22 6.29 13.45
C THR A 107 -7.00 7.15 13.05
N PRO A 108 -7.13 8.48 13.04
CA PRO A 108 -6.02 9.35 12.69
C PRO A 108 -4.92 9.30 13.76
N LEU A 109 -3.66 9.36 13.34
CA LEU A 109 -2.52 9.52 14.24
C LEU A 109 -2.45 10.99 14.71
N THR A 110 -3.08 11.28 15.86
CA THR A 110 -3.03 12.61 16.48
C THR A 110 -1.74 12.80 17.27
N LYS A 111 -1.38 14.06 17.61
CA LYS A 111 -0.18 14.35 18.41
C LYS A 111 -0.19 13.66 19.79
N PRO A 112 -1.31 13.64 20.54
CA PRO A 112 -1.37 12.88 21.80
C PRO A 112 -1.10 11.38 21.61
N LEU A 113 -1.72 10.76 20.59
CA LEU A 113 -1.50 9.35 20.30
C LEU A 113 -0.04 9.08 19.84
N LEU A 114 0.54 9.98 19.05
CA LEU A 114 1.97 9.89 18.70
C LEU A 114 2.84 9.90 19.96
N ASN A 115 2.61 10.82 20.90
CA ASN A 115 3.39 10.91 22.13
C ASN A 115 3.27 9.62 22.98
N GLN A 116 2.07 9.04 23.06
CA GLN A 116 1.86 7.75 23.74
C GLN A 116 2.62 6.61 23.03
N LEU A 117 2.64 6.56 21.69
CA LEU A 117 3.41 5.56 20.96
C LEU A 117 4.92 5.74 21.12
N LEU A 118 5.37 7.00 21.17
CA LEU A 118 6.79 7.33 21.38
C LEU A 118 7.28 6.93 22.77
N SER A 119 6.43 7.01 23.82
CA SER A 119 6.82 6.57 25.18
C SER A 119 7.10 5.07 25.28
N ASN A 120 6.61 4.27 24.33
CA ASN A 120 6.90 2.83 24.22
C ASN A 120 8.18 2.53 23.41
N CYS A 121 8.89 3.57 22.94
CA CYS A 121 10.15 3.43 22.23
C CYS A 121 11.31 3.60 23.20
N ASP A 122 12.05 2.54 23.48
CA ASP A 122 13.25 2.57 24.32
C ASP A 122 14.51 3.00 23.54
N ASN A 123 15.66 3.07 24.22
CA ASN A 123 16.94 3.42 23.61
C ASN A 123 17.61 2.25 22.86
N SER A 124 16.95 1.10 22.71
CA SER A 124 17.47 -0.01 21.91
C SER A 124 17.43 0.34 20.40
N ALA A 125 18.17 -0.41 19.60
CA ALA A 125 18.11 -0.27 18.14
C ALA A 125 16.66 -0.39 17.60
N ARG A 126 15.83 -1.23 18.23
CA ARG A 126 14.41 -1.36 17.86
C ARG A 126 13.60 -0.13 18.24
N GLY A 127 13.81 0.39 19.46
CA GLY A 127 13.12 1.60 19.92
C GLY A 127 13.47 2.79 19.04
N LEU A 128 14.75 3.03 18.78
CA LEU A 128 15.20 4.12 17.89
C LEU A 128 14.65 4.00 16.46
N ARG A 129 14.63 2.77 15.86
CA ARG A 129 14.02 2.54 14.57
C ARG A 129 12.51 2.80 14.60
N ASN A 130 11.81 2.39 15.67
CA ASN A 130 10.38 2.60 15.83
C ASN A 130 10.07 4.09 16.00
N GLU A 131 10.84 4.81 16.80
CA GLU A 131 10.74 6.26 16.96
C GLU A 131 10.96 6.98 15.61
N ALA A 132 12.01 6.62 14.87
CA ALA A 132 12.25 7.16 13.52
C ALA A 132 11.06 6.91 12.58
N LEU A 133 10.49 5.71 12.59
CA LEU A 133 9.30 5.38 11.80
C LEU A 133 8.09 6.26 12.16
N LEU A 134 7.81 6.42 13.46
CA LEU A 134 6.67 7.19 13.96
C LEU A 134 6.81 8.67 13.61
N ARG A 135 7.98 9.27 13.87
CA ARG A 135 8.26 10.69 13.57
C ARG A 135 8.29 10.97 12.07
N LEU A 136 9.00 10.17 11.27
CA LEU A 136 8.99 10.29 9.81
C LEU A 136 7.57 10.18 9.25
N GLY A 137 6.80 9.20 9.72
CA GLY A 137 5.42 9.01 9.28
C GLY A 137 4.52 10.18 9.60
N TYR A 138 4.64 10.73 10.81
CA TYR A 138 3.84 11.86 11.29
C TYR A 138 4.21 13.19 10.62
N GLU A 139 5.49 13.51 10.55
CA GLU A 139 5.96 14.79 10.03
C GLU A 139 5.87 14.88 8.50
N THR A 140 6.16 13.78 7.80
CA THR A 140 6.16 13.78 6.33
C THR A 140 4.83 13.34 5.72
N MET A 141 3.98 12.66 6.46
CA MET A 141 2.69 12.10 6.00
C MET A 141 2.82 11.26 4.73
N ARG A 142 3.91 10.49 4.63
CA ARG A 142 4.18 9.70 3.44
C ARG A 142 3.57 8.30 3.50
N ARG A 143 3.42 7.70 2.32
CA ARG A 143 2.95 6.32 2.20
C ARG A 143 3.99 5.36 2.76
N ARG A 144 3.55 4.20 3.26
CA ARG A 144 4.43 3.17 3.83
C ARG A 144 5.61 2.79 2.92
N SER A 145 5.39 2.67 1.61
CA SER A 145 6.46 2.41 0.65
C SER A 145 7.45 3.57 0.57
N GLU A 146 6.95 4.80 0.49
CA GLU A 146 7.76 6.02 0.43
C GLU A 146 8.61 6.19 1.70
N LEU A 147 8.03 5.88 2.88
CA LEU A 147 8.78 5.90 4.15
C LEU A 147 9.92 4.88 4.18
N CYS A 148 9.68 3.67 3.66
CA CYS A 148 10.71 2.62 3.62
C CYS A 148 11.79 2.86 2.56
N ASP A 149 11.51 3.71 1.57
CA ASP A 149 12.43 4.04 0.49
C ASP A 149 13.36 5.21 0.84
N PHE A 150 13.09 5.96 1.92
CA PHE A 150 14.00 7.02 2.38
C PHE A 150 15.36 6.46 2.76
N LYS A 151 16.40 7.17 2.32
CA LYS A 151 17.79 6.89 2.62
C LYS A 151 18.43 8.04 3.40
N PHE A 152 19.55 7.78 4.05
CA PHE A 152 20.30 8.84 4.73
C PHE A 152 20.81 9.92 3.76
N GLU A 153 21.11 9.59 2.51
CA GLU A 153 21.49 10.55 1.46
C GLU A 153 20.35 11.52 1.08
N ASP A 154 19.10 11.19 1.40
CA ASP A 154 17.94 12.04 1.14
C ASP A 154 17.79 13.15 2.19
N ILE A 155 18.49 13.06 3.33
CA ILE A 155 18.51 14.10 4.36
C ILE A 155 19.25 15.31 3.81
N CYS A 156 18.61 16.48 3.85
CA CYS A 156 19.11 17.71 3.27
C CYS A 156 18.68 18.93 4.09
N GLN A 157 19.05 20.11 3.63
CA GLN A 157 18.52 21.36 4.15
C GLN A 157 17.50 21.94 3.16
N ALA A 158 16.40 22.46 3.71
CA ALA A 158 15.45 23.27 2.95
C ALA A 158 16.09 24.63 2.56
N PRO A 159 15.55 25.36 1.58
CA PRO A 159 16.01 26.71 1.25
C PRO A 159 16.05 27.69 2.43
N SER A 160 15.25 27.42 3.45
CA SER A 160 15.23 28.19 4.71
C SER A 160 16.36 27.82 5.69
N GLY A 161 17.26 26.92 5.35
CA GLY A 161 18.31 26.38 6.21
C GLY A 161 17.84 25.36 7.26
N LYS A 162 16.55 25.05 7.31
CA LYS A 162 15.99 24.04 8.25
C LYS A 162 16.21 22.62 7.75
N PRO A 163 16.31 21.63 8.65
CA PRO A 163 16.39 20.22 8.28
C PRO A 163 15.20 19.78 7.40
N ALA A 164 15.50 18.97 6.42
CA ALA A 164 14.50 18.47 5.48
C ALA A 164 14.90 17.08 4.97
N ILE A 165 13.95 16.38 4.35
CA ILE A 165 14.21 15.14 3.64
C ILE A 165 13.63 15.22 2.23
N ARG A 166 14.38 14.74 1.24
CA ARG A 166 13.97 14.72 -0.16
C ARG A 166 13.18 13.47 -0.47
N LEU A 167 11.99 13.63 -1.02
CA LEU A 167 11.21 12.56 -1.60
C LEU A 167 11.46 12.52 -3.11
N ASN A 168 12.26 11.57 -3.58
CA ASN A 168 12.67 11.49 -4.98
C ASN A 168 11.54 11.03 -5.91
N PHE A 169 10.73 10.08 -5.46
CA PHE A 169 9.59 9.54 -6.22
C PHE A 169 8.35 9.37 -5.34
N SER A 170 7.17 9.56 -5.91
CA SER A 170 5.92 9.24 -5.24
C SER A 170 4.93 8.57 -6.20
N LYS A 171 3.84 8.04 -5.67
CA LYS A 171 2.77 7.44 -6.51
C LYS A 171 2.16 8.45 -7.52
N THR A 172 2.20 9.74 -7.19
CA THR A 172 1.68 10.83 -8.02
C THR A 172 2.77 11.55 -8.81
N ASP A 173 4.02 11.34 -8.45
CA ASP A 173 5.19 11.86 -9.14
C ASP A 173 6.07 10.68 -9.55
N GLN A 174 5.70 10.04 -10.66
CA GLN A 174 6.42 8.90 -11.22
C GLN A 174 7.62 9.33 -12.09
N PHE A 175 7.69 10.60 -12.44
CA PHE A 175 8.77 11.17 -13.25
C PHE A 175 9.91 11.73 -12.41
N GLY A 176 9.78 11.79 -11.08
CA GLY A 176 10.87 12.12 -10.17
C GLY A 176 11.20 13.62 -10.14
N ALA A 177 10.21 14.51 -10.26
CA ALA A 177 10.41 15.93 -10.01
C ALA A 177 10.90 16.18 -8.57
N GLY A 178 10.53 15.27 -7.66
CA GLY A 178 10.95 15.26 -6.27
C GLY A 178 10.26 16.34 -5.43
N LYS A 179 10.33 16.17 -4.12
CA LYS A 179 9.80 17.16 -3.16
C LYS A 179 10.66 17.20 -1.91
N ILE A 180 11.00 18.42 -1.47
CA ILE A 180 11.66 18.65 -0.19
C ILE A 180 10.57 18.76 0.89
N LEU A 181 10.70 17.95 1.93
CA LEU A 181 9.78 17.88 3.05
C LEU A 181 10.53 18.36 4.30
N PRO A 182 10.09 19.45 4.96
CA PRO A 182 10.71 19.89 6.19
C PRO A 182 10.51 18.83 7.29
N ILE A 183 11.51 18.67 8.14
CA ILE A 183 11.46 17.82 9.34
C ILE A 183 11.89 18.64 10.55
N SER A 184 11.50 18.18 11.74
CA SER A 184 11.92 18.82 12.99
C SER A 184 13.41 18.59 13.28
N GLN A 185 14.00 19.45 14.10
CA GLN A 185 15.37 19.24 14.58
C GLN A 185 15.46 17.97 15.40
N GLU A 186 14.45 17.65 16.21
CA GLU A 186 14.39 16.42 17.02
C GLU A 186 14.44 15.16 16.14
N LEU A 187 13.73 15.17 15.03
CA LEU A 187 13.80 14.04 14.07
C LEU A 187 15.17 13.97 13.41
N PHE A 188 15.74 15.09 13.01
CA PHE A 188 17.08 15.15 12.41
C PHE A 188 18.13 14.56 13.35
N ASP A 189 18.16 15.00 14.63
CA ASP A 189 19.09 14.52 15.64
C ASP A 189 18.91 13.02 15.93
N LEU A 190 17.67 12.54 15.95
CA LEU A 190 17.35 11.12 16.04
C LEU A 190 17.91 10.32 14.88
N LEU A 191 17.75 10.82 13.66
CA LEU A 191 18.25 10.14 12.46
C LEU A 191 19.77 10.11 12.41
N ASP A 192 20.46 11.15 12.90
CA ASP A 192 21.90 11.15 13.02
C ASP A 192 22.40 10.13 14.06
N LYS A 193 21.78 10.10 15.24
CA LYS A 193 22.03 9.06 16.26
C LYS A 193 21.79 7.65 15.70
N TRP A 194 20.71 7.45 14.94
CA TRP A 194 20.40 6.16 14.34
C TRP A 194 21.40 5.77 13.24
N LYS A 195 21.87 6.73 12.45
CA LYS A 195 22.92 6.55 11.43
C LYS A 195 24.18 5.96 12.04
N CYS A 196 24.63 6.49 13.19
CA CYS A 196 25.81 5.97 13.92
C CYS A 196 25.69 4.49 14.33
N ILE A 197 24.45 4.02 14.60
CA ILE A 197 24.22 2.63 15.02
C ILE A 197 24.20 1.66 13.83
N VAL A 198 23.63 2.08 12.71
CA VAL A 198 23.48 1.19 11.54
C VAL A 198 24.73 1.10 10.66
N SER A 199 25.70 1.99 10.86
CA SER A 199 27.03 2.02 10.19
C SER A 199 27.02 1.85 8.65
N ASP A 200 25.89 2.08 8.01
CA ASP A 200 25.67 1.96 6.56
C ASP A 200 24.70 3.05 6.14
N GLU A 201 25.08 3.87 5.19
CA GLU A 201 24.38 5.07 4.74
C GLU A 201 23.18 4.79 3.79
N SER A 202 22.72 3.56 3.69
CA SER A 202 21.59 3.23 2.82
C SER A 202 20.25 3.64 3.44
N TYR A 203 19.30 2.71 3.52
CA TYR A 203 17.94 3.00 3.98
C TYR A 203 17.86 3.42 5.45
N ILE A 204 17.03 4.43 5.76
CA ILE A 204 16.75 4.89 7.12
C ILE A 204 16.00 3.82 7.90
N LEU A 205 14.89 3.30 7.36
CA LEU A 205 14.09 2.30 8.05
C LEU A 205 14.58 0.89 7.73
N ARG A 206 14.99 0.18 8.77
CA ARG A 206 15.58 -1.15 8.66
C ARG A 206 14.78 -2.22 9.37
N SER A 207 14.82 -3.42 8.84
CA SER A 207 14.34 -4.60 9.56
C SER A 207 15.31 -4.96 10.70
N ILE A 208 14.77 -5.40 11.84
CA ILE A 208 15.58 -5.89 12.96
C ILE A 208 15.02 -7.26 13.36
N SER A 209 15.86 -8.28 13.28
CA SER A 209 15.49 -9.66 13.64
C SER A 209 15.24 -9.78 15.14
N ARG A 210 14.61 -10.90 15.57
CA ARG A 210 14.42 -11.18 17.01
C ARG A 210 15.74 -11.24 17.80
N HIS A 211 16.83 -11.57 17.13
CA HIS A 211 18.18 -11.66 17.73
C HIS A 211 18.99 -10.35 17.63
N GLY A 212 18.37 -9.22 17.21
CA GLY A 212 19.02 -7.92 17.13
C GLY A 212 19.76 -7.66 15.82
N TYR A 213 19.83 -8.60 14.88
CA TYR A 213 20.47 -8.36 13.59
C TYR A 213 19.71 -7.29 12.78
N ILE A 214 20.44 -6.26 12.34
CA ILE A 214 19.92 -5.15 11.55
C ILE A 214 20.08 -5.48 10.06
N GLY A 215 18.95 -5.64 9.38
CA GLY A 215 18.91 -5.92 7.94
C GLY A 215 19.02 -4.65 7.10
N LYS A 216 19.02 -4.81 5.78
CA LYS A 216 19.26 -3.73 4.83
C LYS A 216 18.14 -2.68 4.78
N ASN A 217 16.88 -3.11 4.74
CA ASN A 217 15.70 -2.24 4.67
C ASN A 217 14.50 -2.85 5.40
N LEU A 218 13.48 -2.03 5.66
CA LEU A 218 12.22 -2.46 6.24
C LEU A 218 11.20 -2.75 5.13
N ASN A 219 10.55 -3.91 5.18
CA ASN A 219 9.45 -4.18 4.27
C ASN A 219 8.24 -3.29 4.63
N PRO A 220 7.65 -2.53 3.67
CA PRO A 220 6.48 -1.69 3.93
C PRO A 220 5.28 -2.43 4.56
N ALA A 221 5.12 -3.73 4.29
CA ALA A 221 4.06 -4.54 4.89
C ALA A 221 4.25 -4.71 6.42
N SER A 222 5.50 -4.71 6.89
CA SER A 222 5.83 -4.87 8.32
C SER A 222 5.43 -3.66 9.17
N ILE A 223 5.28 -2.46 8.59
CA ILE A 223 4.89 -1.25 9.33
C ILE A 223 3.58 -1.45 10.09
N SER A 224 2.58 -2.06 9.47
CA SER A 224 1.30 -2.31 10.14
C SER A 224 1.42 -3.24 11.35
N THR A 225 2.31 -4.23 11.29
CA THR A 225 2.58 -5.14 12.41
C THR A 225 3.32 -4.43 13.53
N LEU A 226 4.31 -3.59 13.18
CA LEU A 226 5.05 -2.79 14.15
C LEU A 226 4.15 -1.80 14.89
N LEU A 227 3.30 -1.06 14.18
CA LEU A 227 2.36 -0.13 14.79
C LEU A 227 1.36 -0.84 15.72
N LYS A 228 0.86 -2.01 15.32
CA LYS A 228 -0.03 -2.82 16.18
C LYS A 228 0.69 -3.35 17.43
N ALA A 229 1.97 -3.69 17.32
CA ALA A 229 2.75 -4.09 18.50
C ALA A 229 2.91 -2.93 19.47
N LEU A 230 3.32 -1.75 19.00
CA LEU A 230 3.43 -0.54 19.82
C LEU A 230 2.11 -0.10 20.45
N GLN A 231 0.98 -0.40 19.81
CA GLN A 231 -0.35 -0.09 20.31
C GLN A 231 -0.84 -1.04 21.42
N LYS A 232 -0.30 -2.27 21.50
CA LYS A 232 -0.68 -3.25 22.53
C LYS A 232 -0.13 -2.89 23.90
N ASP A 233 0.92 -2.07 23.93
CA ASP A 233 1.59 -1.65 25.16
C ASP A 233 1.01 -0.30 25.69
N LEU A 234 -0.09 0.17 25.07
CA LEU A 234 -0.92 1.30 25.52
C LEU A 234 -2.14 0.83 26.31
#